data_cf0ee39c9f90d2528f20c410374f136e
#
_entry.id   cf0ee39c9f90d2528f20c410374f136e
#
_cell.length_a   1.000
_cell.length_b   1.000
_cell.length_c   1.000
_cell.angle_alpha   90.00
_cell.angle_beta   90.00
_cell.angle_gamma   90.00
#
_symmetry.space_group_name_H-M   'P 1'
#
loop_
_entity.id
_entity.type
_entity.pdbx_description
1 polymer ?
#
loop_
_entity_poly.entity_id
_entity_poly.type
_entity_poly.pdbx_seq_one_letter_code
_entity_poly.pdbx_strand_id
1 'polypeptide(L)'
;MEVPDFLYDHDEDLEHRPMLEYVLLHRVNGHIGHFQPPLSLSFYLGSKSLVIISSQQATVFLQFGNFVAWITEMIFLSWARPSPEQQKSCINKSGTFNYDTKYKGATAKPVSCIKEDKELSKDGYLINHARVLVGSGFETYEKGKTALQNWRHFGLDWAFVDPKTPIRNGEKFCVCLKEFLPWVMMPLQVVYVKENTRAKTKKAAASFGFGSGTLHGHLLAGEERFSIELDENDQVWYEVLSFSKPAHFLSFIGYPYVQLRQKYFAHQSTNAVLKHV
;
A
#
# COMPACT_ATOMS: atom_id res chain seq x y z
N MET A 1 25.67 -22.80 10.73
CA MET A 1 24.36 -23.04 10.11
C MET A 1 24.10 -21.81 9.28
N GLU A 2 24.42 -21.93 7.98
CA GLU A 2 24.50 -20.83 7.02
C GLU A 2 23.10 -20.32 6.68
N VAL A 3 22.94 -18.99 6.69
CA VAL A 3 21.77 -18.29 6.15
C VAL A 3 21.96 -18.22 4.64
N PRO A 4 21.00 -18.61 3.81
CA PRO A 4 21.16 -18.48 2.36
C PRO A 4 21.18 -17.02 1.97
N ASP A 5 22.27 -16.59 1.36
CA ASP A 5 22.40 -15.36 0.60
C ASP A 5 21.34 -15.29 -0.49
N PHE A 6 20.41 -14.33 -0.40
CA PHE A 6 19.64 -13.92 -1.54
C PHE A 6 20.57 -13.10 -2.45
N LEU A 7 21.11 -13.78 -3.46
CA LEU A 7 21.82 -13.20 -4.58
C LEU A 7 20.96 -12.12 -5.22
N TYR A 8 21.38 -10.87 -5.09
CA TYR A 8 20.96 -9.77 -5.95
C TYR A 8 21.62 -9.98 -7.30
N ASP A 9 20.84 -10.40 -8.26
CA ASP A 9 21.23 -10.35 -9.66
C ASP A 9 21.13 -8.88 -10.11
N HIS A 10 22.29 -8.30 -10.44
CA HIS A 10 22.41 -6.96 -11.00
C HIS A 10 22.02 -7.01 -12.47
N ASP A 11 20.73 -6.83 -12.76
CA ASP A 11 20.29 -6.44 -14.10
C ASP A 11 19.87 -4.96 -14.08
N GLU A 12 20.79 -4.14 -14.58
CA GLU A 12 20.69 -2.67 -14.71
C GLU A 12 19.65 -2.19 -15.75
N ASP A 13 18.84 -3.09 -16.34
CA ASP A 13 17.98 -2.77 -17.50
C ASP A 13 16.45 -2.72 -17.23
N LEU A 14 16.01 -2.65 -15.96
CA LEU A 14 14.59 -2.63 -15.63
C LEU A 14 13.98 -1.22 -15.47
N GLU A 15 14.72 -0.15 -15.71
CA GLU A 15 14.23 1.22 -15.44
C GLU A 15 13.23 1.80 -16.45
N HIS A 16 13.00 1.18 -17.63
CA HIS A 16 12.22 1.85 -18.69
C HIS A 16 11.22 1.01 -19.47
N ARG A 17 10.75 -0.13 -18.96
CA ARG A 17 9.62 -0.84 -19.59
C ARG A 17 8.33 -0.71 -18.75
N PRO A 18 7.19 -0.30 -19.35
CA PRO A 18 5.93 -0.24 -18.62
C PRO A 18 5.50 -1.67 -18.26
N MET A 19 5.33 -1.90 -16.95
CA MET A 19 4.97 -3.21 -16.35
C MET A 19 3.64 -3.82 -16.87
N LEU A 20 2.91 -3.12 -17.73
CA LEU A 20 1.65 -3.60 -18.31
C LEU A 20 1.84 -4.75 -19.31
N GLU A 21 2.98 -4.83 -20.00
CA GLU A 21 3.23 -5.91 -20.95
C GLU A 21 3.41 -7.28 -20.27
N TYR A 22 3.90 -7.32 -19.05
CA TYR A 22 4.19 -8.58 -18.36
C TYR A 22 2.94 -9.28 -17.83
N VAL A 23 1.88 -8.53 -17.49
CA VAL A 23 0.63 -9.10 -16.94
C VAL A 23 -0.30 -9.60 -18.05
N LEU A 24 -0.23 -9.02 -19.25
CA LEU A 24 -1.09 -9.39 -20.37
C LEU A 24 -0.59 -10.62 -21.15
N LEU A 25 0.72 -10.89 -21.16
CA LEU A 25 1.29 -12.01 -21.94
C LEU A 25 1.11 -13.41 -21.33
N HIS A 26 0.79 -13.52 -20.06
CA HIS A 26 0.63 -14.83 -19.40
C HIS A 26 -0.81 -15.36 -19.33
N ARG A 27 -1.82 -14.69 -19.87
CA ARG A 27 -3.23 -15.11 -19.79
C ARG A 27 -3.94 -15.35 -21.13
N VAL A 28 -3.25 -15.29 -22.27
CA VAL A 28 -3.91 -15.39 -23.60
C VAL A 28 -3.79 -16.79 -24.25
N ASN A 29 -3.20 -17.78 -23.61
CA ASN A 29 -3.12 -19.15 -24.15
C ASN A 29 -4.15 -20.11 -23.56
N GLY A 30 -5.43 -19.79 -23.69
CA GLY A 30 -6.52 -20.69 -23.32
C GLY A 30 -7.81 -20.40 -24.09
N HIS A 31 -8.00 -21.10 -25.21
CA HIS A 31 -9.24 -21.25 -25.99
C HIS A 31 -9.91 -19.99 -26.58
N ILE A 32 -9.62 -19.77 -27.85
CA ILE A 32 -10.37 -18.88 -28.74
C ILE A 32 -11.62 -19.64 -29.21
N GLY A 33 -12.77 -19.31 -28.60
CA GLY A 33 -14.07 -19.55 -29.19
C GLY A 33 -14.39 -18.38 -30.14
N HIS A 34 -14.73 -18.66 -31.40
CA HIS A 34 -15.13 -17.69 -32.39
C HIS A 34 -16.30 -16.82 -31.90
N PHE A 35 -16.04 -15.55 -31.65
CA PHE A 35 -17.05 -14.54 -31.44
C PHE A 35 -17.01 -13.60 -32.66
N GLN A 36 -18.04 -13.69 -33.52
CA GLN A 36 -18.27 -12.69 -34.59
C GLN A 36 -18.80 -11.41 -33.95
N PRO A 37 -18.19 -10.24 -34.21
CA PRO A 37 -18.75 -8.98 -33.75
C PRO A 37 -19.90 -8.54 -34.68
N PRO A 38 -21.03 -8.06 -34.15
CA PRO A 38 -21.98 -7.33 -34.94
C PRO A 38 -21.47 -5.93 -35.25
N LEU A 39 -21.75 -5.51 -36.45
CA LEU A 39 -21.38 -4.34 -37.23
C LEU A 39 -21.34 -3.01 -36.47
N SER A 40 -20.25 -2.27 -36.71
CA SER A 40 -20.06 -0.81 -36.78
C SER A 40 -20.46 0.03 -35.55
N LEU A 41 -19.48 0.41 -34.72
CA LEU A 41 -19.53 1.64 -33.94
C LEU A 41 -18.62 2.69 -34.60
N SER A 42 -19.21 3.69 -35.25
CA SER A 42 -18.52 4.90 -35.68
C SER A 42 -18.79 5.99 -34.64
N PHE A 43 -17.76 6.44 -33.95
CA PHE A 43 -17.84 7.65 -33.11
C PHE A 43 -17.56 8.87 -33.98
N TYR A 44 -18.59 9.72 -34.19
CA TYR A 44 -18.43 11.07 -34.71
C TYR A 44 -18.80 12.05 -33.60
N LEU A 45 -17.83 12.85 -33.17
CA LEU A 45 -18.02 14.03 -32.32
C LEU A 45 -18.24 15.24 -33.27
N GLY A 46 -19.46 15.71 -33.35
CA GLY A 46 -19.80 16.96 -34.03
C GLY A 46 -21.14 16.92 -34.73
N SER A 47 -22.07 17.76 -34.25
CA SER A 47 -23.36 18.18 -34.84
C SER A 47 -24.41 17.10 -35.11
N LYS A 48 -25.43 17.10 -34.24
CA LYS A 48 -26.82 16.65 -34.46
C LYS A 48 -26.99 15.35 -35.26
N SER A 49 -26.80 14.22 -34.60
CA SER A 49 -27.38 12.95 -35.06
C SER A 49 -28.07 12.28 -33.87
N LEU A 50 -29.36 12.04 -34.06
CA LEU A 50 -30.21 11.31 -33.12
C LEU A 50 -29.78 9.83 -33.17
N VAL A 51 -29.03 9.35 -32.20
CA VAL A 51 -28.68 7.92 -32.10
C VAL A 51 -29.86 7.22 -31.42
N ILE A 52 -30.61 6.45 -32.17
CA ILE A 52 -31.65 5.56 -31.63
C ILE A 52 -30.91 4.37 -31.00
N ILE A 53 -30.68 4.41 -29.68
CA ILE A 53 -30.13 3.31 -28.92
C ILE A 53 -31.30 2.33 -28.66
N SER A 54 -31.16 1.07 -29.04
CA SER A 54 -32.14 0.04 -28.69
C SER A 54 -32.25 -0.10 -27.15
N SER A 55 -33.44 -0.47 -26.68
CA SER A 55 -33.69 -0.60 -25.23
C SER A 55 -32.69 -1.56 -24.52
N GLN A 56 -32.19 -2.57 -25.20
CA GLN A 56 -31.16 -3.47 -24.70
C GLN A 56 -29.78 -2.80 -24.54
N GLN A 57 -29.39 -1.96 -25.52
CA GLN A 57 -28.13 -1.21 -25.42
C GLN A 57 -28.21 -0.14 -24.34
N ALA A 58 -29.33 0.53 -24.18
CA ALA A 58 -29.51 1.48 -23.06
C ALA A 58 -29.44 0.79 -21.71
N THR A 59 -29.99 -0.42 -21.59
CA THR A 59 -29.90 -1.21 -20.33
C THR A 59 -28.46 -1.62 -20.02
N VAL A 60 -27.67 -2.04 -21.01
CA VAL A 60 -26.25 -2.39 -20.84
C VAL A 60 -25.44 -1.14 -20.47
N PHE A 61 -25.69 0.00 -21.10
CA PHE A 61 -24.99 1.26 -20.75
C PHE A 61 -25.36 1.76 -19.35
N LEU A 62 -26.62 1.62 -18.93
CA LEU A 62 -27.06 1.95 -17.58
C LEU A 62 -26.47 1.00 -16.54
N GLN A 63 -26.42 -0.30 -16.82
CA GLN A 63 -25.77 -1.28 -15.94
C GLN A 63 -24.26 -1.04 -15.84
N PHE A 64 -23.58 -0.72 -16.96
CA PHE A 64 -22.17 -0.40 -16.96
C PHE A 64 -21.90 0.93 -16.26
N GLY A 65 -22.73 1.95 -16.48
CA GLY A 65 -22.67 3.23 -15.77
C GLY A 65 -22.87 3.07 -14.26
N ASN A 66 -23.84 2.29 -13.82
CA ASN A 66 -24.07 1.97 -12.41
C ASN A 66 -22.92 1.15 -11.81
N PHE A 67 -22.33 0.21 -12.56
CA PHE A 67 -21.18 -0.58 -12.13
C PHE A 67 -19.92 0.29 -11.99
N VAL A 68 -19.66 1.19 -12.93
CA VAL A 68 -18.56 2.16 -12.84
C VAL A 68 -18.79 3.13 -11.68
N ALA A 69 -20.00 3.65 -11.51
CA ALA A 69 -20.35 4.51 -10.39
C ALA A 69 -20.17 3.78 -9.04
N TRP A 70 -20.61 2.53 -8.94
CA TRP A 70 -20.44 1.70 -7.74
C TRP A 70 -18.96 1.46 -7.42
N ILE A 71 -18.12 1.20 -8.43
CA ILE A 71 -16.67 1.07 -8.23
C ILE A 71 -16.04 2.40 -7.78
N THR A 72 -16.48 3.53 -8.35
CA THR A 72 -15.91 4.84 -8.02
C THR A 72 -16.39 5.39 -6.67
N GLU A 73 -17.58 5.01 -6.21
CA GLU A 73 -18.06 5.36 -4.86
C GLU A 73 -17.26 4.68 -3.73
N MET A 74 -16.62 3.56 -4.02
CA MET A 74 -15.87 2.76 -3.06
C MET A 74 -14.37 3.12 -2.98
N ILE A 75 -13.86 3.92 -3.93
CA ILE A 75 -12.43 4.28 -4.04
C ILE A 75 -12.28 5.79 -4.14
N PHE A 76 -11.36 6.33 -3.35
CA PHE A 76 -11.03 7.75 -3.39
C PHE A 76 -9.98 8.02 -4.49
N LEU A 77 -10.40 8.60 -5.61
CA LEU A 77 -9.54 8.89 -6.76
C LEU A 77 -9.34 10.39 -6.97
N SER A 78 -8.18 10.77 -7.49
CA SER A 78 -7.90 12.14 -7.94
C SER A 78 -7.03 12.11 -9.21
N TRP A 79 -7.35 12.92 -10.21
CA TRP A 79 -6.55 13.03 -11.44
C TRP A 79 -5.29 13.89 -11.25
N ALA A 80 -5.30 14.78 -10.29
CA ALA A 80 -4.15 15.57 -9.86
C ALA A 80 -3.63 15.08 -8.51
N ARG A 81 -2.43 15.53 -8.11
CA ARG A 81 -1.91 15.28 -6.76
C ARG A 81 -2.95 15.72 -5.72
N PRO A 82 -3.40 14.82 -4.82
CA PRO A 82 -4.48 15.13 -3.87
C PRO A 82 -4.17 16.34 -2.99
N SER A 83 -5.12 17.28 -2.95
CA SER A 83 -5.03 18.43 -2.05
C SER A 83 -5.31 18.03 -0.60
N PRO A 84 -4.95 18.88 0.40
CA PRO A 84 -5.28 18.63 1.80
C PRO A 84 -6.79 18.48 2.04
N GLU A 85 -7.63 19.22 1.30
CA GLU A 85 -9.09 19.16 1.40
C GLU A 85 -9.63 17.82 0.89
N GLN A 86 -9.07 17.30 -0.21
CA GLN A 86 -9.43 15.99 -0.75
C GLN A 86 -9.02 14.87 0.22
N GLN A 87 -7.83 14.95 0.81
CA GLN A 87 -7.36 14.00 1.83
C GLN A 87 -8.25 14.05 3.07
N LYS A 88 -8.62 15.24 3.55
CA LYS A 88 -9.56 15.41 4.67
C LYS A 88 -10.94 14.83 4.35
N SER A 89 -11.44 15.03 3.13
CA SER A 89 -12.70 14.42 2.67
C SER A 89 -12.63 12.90 2.67
N CYS A 90 -11.52 12.32 2.17
CA CYS A 90 -11.27 10.88 2.21
C CYS A 90 -11.32 10.35 3.65
N ILE A 91 -10.59 10.97 4.57
CA ILE A 91 -10.54 10.61 5.99
C ILE A 91 -11.94 10.68 6.63
N ASN A 92 -12.70 11.73 6.38
CA ASN A 92 -14.04 11.92 6.97
C ASN A 92 -15.05 10.86 6.49
N LYS A 93 -14.90 10.38 5.25
CA LYS A 93 -15.78 9.36 4.66
C LYS A 93 -15.37 7.92 4.98
N SER A 94 -14.16 7.70 5.49
CA SER A 94 -13.56 6.36 5.65
C SER A 94 -14.16 5.50 6.78
N GLY A 95 -14.91 6.10 7.70
CA GLY A 95 -15.58 5.33 8.78
C GLY A 95 -14.61 4.64 9.75
N THR A 96 -14.77 3.33 9.92
CA THR A 96 -14.04 2.46 10.85
C THR A 96 -13.05 1.54 10.11
N PHE A 97 -12.34 0.68 10.86
CA PHE A 97 -11.48 -0.34 10.29
C PHE A 97 -12.25 -1.29 9.36
N ASN A 98 -11.63 -1.67 8.24
CA ASN A 98 -12.20 -2.59 7.25
C ASN A 98 -11.67 -4.03 7.39
N TYR A 99 -10.93 -4.32 8.45
CA TYR A 99 -10.46 -5.66 8.80
C TYR A 99 -11.00 -6.10 10.16
N ASP A 100 -10.93 -7.39 10.47
CA ASP A 100 -11.43 -7.95 11.71
C ASP A 100 -10.71 -7.35 12.93
N THR A 101 -11.48 -6.77 13.83
CA THR A 101 -10.98 -6.07 15.04
C THR A 101 -10.21 -6.98 16.00
N LYS A 102 -10.38 -8.31 15.91
CA LYS A 102 -9.59 -9.29 16.68
C LYS A 102 -8.09 -9.19 16.37
N TYR A 103 -7.74 -8.69 15.16
CA TYR A 103 -6.35 -8.49 14.73
C TYR A 103 -5.83 -7.08 14.97
N LYS A 104 -6.64 -6.20 15.54
CA LYS A 104 -6.23 -4.82 15.83
C LYS A 104 -5.04 -4.81 16.81
N GLY A 105 -3.94 -4.17 16.37
CA GLY A 105 -2.69 -4.13 17.13
C GLY A 105 -1.85 -5.40 17.03
N ALA A 106 -2.19 -6.34 16.15
CA ALA A 106 -1.43 -7.57 15.98
C ALA A 106 0.01 -7.29 15.55
N THR A 107 0.26 -6.30 14.67
CA THR A 107 1.63 -5.93 14.26
C THR A 107 2.51 -5.41 15.40
N ALA A 108 1.92 -5.11 16.58
CA ALA A 108 2.69 -4.76 17.79
C ALA A 108 3.41 -5.95 18.43
N LYS A 109 3.04 -7.18 18.05
CA LYS A 109 3.68 -8.43 18.51
C LYS A 109 5.04 -8.64 17.80
N PRO A 110 5.91 -9.52 18.34
CA PRO A 110 7.11 -9.97 17.62
C PRO A 110 6.77 -10.55 16.25
N VAL A 111 7.68 -10.39 15.29
CA VAL A 111 7.52 -10.87 13.91
C VAL A 111 7.25 -12.38 13.85
N SER A 112 7.93 -13.17 14.69
CA SER A 112 7.72 -14.63 14.80
C SER A 112 6.26 -14.96 15.11
N CYS A 113 5.67 -14.25 16.10
CA CYS A 113 4.27 -14.47 16.47
C CYS A 113 3.28 -14.18 15.32
N ILE A 114 3.59 -13.21 14.47
CA ILE A 114 2.75 -12.88 13.31
C ILE A 114 2.94 -13.91 12.20
N LYS A 115 4.18 -14.32 11.92
CA LYS A 115 4.49 -15.33 10.89
C LYS A 115 3.92 -16.72 11.22
N GLU A 116 3.82 -17.05 12.50
CA GLU A 116 3.32 -18.32 12.99
C GLU A 116 1.80 -18.31 13.29
N ASP A 117 1.14 -17.16 13.13
CA ASP A 117 -0.29 -17.02 13.40
C ASP A 117 -1.13 -17.73 12.30
N LYS A 118 -1.58 -18.92 12.66
CA LYS A 118 -2.39 -19.77 11.76
C LYS A 118 -3.77 -19.18 11.46
N GLU A 119 -4.31 -18.35 12.35
CA GLU A 119 -5.62 -17.71 12.13
C GLU A 119 -5.51 -16.61 11.08
N LEU A 120 -4.46 -15.78 11.11
CA LEU A 120 -4.21 -14.81 10.06
C LEU A 120 -4.12 -15.47 8.68
N SER A 121 -3.36 -16.56 8.57
CA SER A 121 -3.23 -17.33 7.32
C SER A 121 -4.56 -17.93 6.89
N LYS A 122 -5.32 -18.54 7.81
CA LYS A 122 -6.63 -19.13 7.53
C LYS A 122 -7.65 -18.10 7.07
N ASP A 123 -7.60 -16.89 7.64
CA ASP A 123 -8.49 -15.79 7.27
C ASP A 123 -8.03 -15.05 5.99
N GLY A 124 -7.01 -15.61 5.27
CA GLY A 124 -6.56 -15.15 3.95
C GLY A 124 -5.62 -13.95 3.97
N TYR A 125 -5.04 -13.60 5.13
CA TYR A 125 -4.04 -12.54 5.21
C TYR A 125 -2.68 -13.05 4.77
N LEU A 126 -1.99 -12.27 3.93
CA LEU A 126 -0.58 -12.47 3.60
C LEU A 126 0.28 -11.54 4.44
N ILE A 127 1.41 -12.07 4.89
CA ILE A 127 2.37 -11.35 5.72
C ILE A 127 3.52 -10.90 4.83
N ASN A 128 3.84 -9.60 4.90
CA ASN A 128 5.03 -9.01 4.31
C ASN A 128 5.93 -8.52 5.43
N HIS A 129 7.22 -8.83 5.32
CA HIS A 129 8.22 -8.41 6.29
C HIS A 129 9.53 -8.08 5.58
N ALA A 130 10.05 -6.90 5.85
CA ALA A 130 11.37 -6.45 5.43
C ALA A 130 12.09 -5.83 6.63
N ARG A 131 13.36 -6.20 6.84
CA ARG A 131 14.23 -5.61 7.86
C ARG A 131 15.58 -5.35 7.25
N VAL A 132 16.04 -4.12 7.28
CA VAL A 132 17.25 -3.66 6.59
C VAL A 132 18.14 -2.90 7.57
N LEU A 133 19.43 -3.19 7.55
CA LEU A 133 20.44 -2.43 8.28
C LEU A 133 20.62 -1.08 7.61
N VAL A 134 20.37 0.02 8.34
CA VAL A 134 20.43 1.38 7.81
C VAL A 134 21.61 2.19 8.36
N GLY A 135 22.39 1.61 9.26
CA GLY A 135 23.59 2.21 9.83
C GLY A 135 23.90 1.71 11.22
N SER A 136 24.64 2.49 12.00
CA SER A 136 25.02 2.18 13.37
C SER A 136 25.05 3.44 14.24
N GLY A 137 24.92 3.22 15.55
CA GLY A 137 25.03 4.27 16.54
C GLY A 137 23.73 5.00 16.88
N PHE A 138 23.71 5.59 18.05
CA PHE A 138 22.54 6.28 18.60
C PHE A 138 22.12 7.49 17.75
N GLU A 139 23.08 8.21 17.15
CA GLU A 139 22.79 9.35 16.28
C GLU A 139 22.01 8.91 15.03
N THR A 140 22.41 7.80 14.39
CA THR A 140 21.71 7.21 13.25
C THR A 140 20.28 6.79 13.64
N TYR A 141 20.12 6.18 14.83
CA TYR A 141 18.80 5.84 15.37
C TYR A 141 17.89 7.08 15.52
N GLU A 142 18.39 8.17 16.13
CA GLU A 142 17.60 9.40 16.31
C GLU A 142 17.23 10.05 14.99
N LYS A 143 18.12 10.04 13.99
CA LYS A 143 17.83 10.49 12.64
C LYS A 143 16.76 9.62 11.99
N GLY A 144 16.87 8.30 12.07
CA GLY A 144 15.88 7.36 11.54
C GLY A 144 14.52 7.50 12.22
N LYS A 145 14.48 7.67 13.55
CA LYS A 145 13.26 7.97 14.30
C LYS A 145 12.62 9.27 13.81
N THR A 146 13.40 10.34 13.66
CA THR A 146 12.95 11.63 13.15
C THR A 146 12.43 11.48 11.72
N ALA A 147 13.08 10.70 10.88
CA ALA A 147 12.62 10.41 9.52
C ALA A 147 11.25 9.73 9.52
N LEU A 148 11.03 8.73 10.38
CA LEU A 148 9.72 8.09 10.53
C LEU A 148 8.66 9.07 11.02
N GLN A 149 8.94 9.86 12.06
CA GLN A 149 8.01 10.83 12.64
C GLN A 149 7.57 11.91 11.64
N ASN A 150 8.41 12.22 10.65
CA ASN A 150 8.13 13.17 9.58
C ASN A 150 7.69 12.51 8.26
N TRP A 151 7.25 11.25 8.28
CA TRP A 151 6.77 10.51 7.12
C TRP A 151 7.75 10.43 5.94
N ARG A 152 9.08 10.52 6.21
CA ARG A 152 10.10 10.49 5.16
C ARG A 152 10.16 9.16 4.42
N HIS A 153 9.77 8.06 5.06
CA HIS A 153 9.61 6.74 4.45
C HIS A 153 8.49 6.67 3.40
N PHE A 154 7.58 7.66 3.37
CA PHE A 154 6.60 7.91 2.30
C PHE A 154 6.99 9.10 1.40
N GLY A 155 8.18 9.64 1.51
CA GLY A 155 8.67 10.73 0.67
C GLY A 155 9.09 10.24 -0.72
N LEU A 156 8.17 9.65 -1.47
CA LEU A 156 8.38 9.04 -2.79
C LEU A 156 7.66 9.85 -3.87
N ASP A 157 8.14 9.78 -5.11
CA ASP A 157 7.51 10.51 -6.24
C ASP A 157 6.07 10.02 -6.52
N TRP A 158 5.82 8.76 -6.19
CA TRP A 158 4.54 8.07 -6.44
C TRP A 158 3.73 7.76 -5.17
N ALA A 159 4.28 8.03 -3.98
CA ALA A 159 3.59 7.80 -2.70
C ALA A 159 3.92 8.91 -1.71
N PHE A 160 2.93 9.41 -1.00
CA PHE A 160 3.16 10.37 0.07
C PHE A 160 2.06 10.33 1.15
N VAL A 161 2.43 10.79 2.33
CA VAL A 161 1.55 11.19 3.43
C VAL A 161 1.81 12.67 3.70
N ASP A 162 0.81 13.44 4.12
CA ASP A 162 1.04 14.82 4.56
C ASP A 162 2.03 14.83 5.74
N PRO A 163 3.22 15.43 5.59
CA PRO A 163 4.26 15.41 6.62
C PRO A 163 3.85 16.11 7.91
N LYS A 164 2.77 16.89 7.90
CA LYS A 164 2.19 17.52 9.09
C LYS A 164 1.29 16.61 9.90
N THR A 165 0.96 15.43 9.38
CA THR A 165 0.14 14.44 10.08
C THR A 165 0.86 13.94 11.32
N PRO A 166 0.30 14.10 12.54
CA PRO A 166 0.96 13.63 13.75
C PRO A 166 0.89 12.10 13.85
N ILE A 167 1.98 11.46 14.28
CA ILE A 167 1.99 10.02 14.58
C ILE A 167 1.56 9.84 16.03
N ARG A 168 0.26 9.68 16.25
CA ARG A 168 -0.34 9.42 17.56
C ARG A 168 -1.50 8.44 17.46
N ASN A 169 -1.73 7.67 18.51
CA ASN A 169 -2.82 6.70 18.54
C ASN A 169 -4.18 7.37 18.24
N GLY A 170 -4.94 6.74 17.33
CA GLY A 170 -6.25 7.23 16.89
C GLY A 170 -6.22 8.26 15.76
N GLU A 171 -5.07 8.80 15.41
CA GLU A 171 -4.95 9.74 14.29
C GLU A 171 -5.28 9.06 12.96
N LYS A 172 -6.18 9.66 12.20
CA LYS A 172 -6.51 9.21 10.84
C LYS A 172 -5.69 9.98 9.82
N PHE A 173 -5.22 9.29 8.81
CA PHE A 173 -4.42 9.88 7.73
C PHE A 173 -4.72 9.21 6.40
N CYS A 174 -4.17 9.79 5.34
CA CYS A 174 -4.36 9.30 4.00
C CYS A 174 -2.99 9.05 3.36
N VAL A 175 -2.76 7.80 2.90
CA VAL A 175 -1.67 7.50 1.99
C VAL A 175 -2.15 7.77 0.57
N CYS A 176 -1.46 8.64 -0.14
CA CYS A 176 -1.75 8.96 -1.53
C CYS A 176 -0.76 8.25 -2.43
N LEU A 177 -1.24 7.35 -3.29
CA LEU A 177 -0.42 6.60 -4.24
C LEU A 177 -0.77 7.01 -5.67
N LYS A 178 0.23 7.20 -6.51
CA LYS A 178 0.07 7.37 -7.95
C LYS A 178 0.15 6.00 -8.62
N GLU A 179 -1.01 5.51 -9.05
CA GLU A 179 -1.11 4.27 -9.83
C GLU A 179 -1.53 4.62 -11.25
N PHE A 180 -0.60 4.46 -12.19
CA PHE A 180 -0.76 4.84 -13.61
C PHE A 180 -1.13 6.33 -13.77
N LEU A 181 -2.39 6.66 -14.06
CA LEU A 181 -2.86 8.03 -14.25
C LEU A 181 -3.52 8.64 -13.02
N PRO A 182 -4.51 8.00 -12.36
CA PRO A 182 -5.12 8.60 -11.17
C PRO A 182 -4.25 8.38 -9.93
N TRP A 183 -4.36 9.33 -9.01
CA TRP A 183 -3.96 9.13 -7.63
C TRP A 183 -5.06 8.37 -6.90
N VAL A 184 -4.66 7.40 -6.09
CA VAL A 184 -5.52 6.66 -5.18
C VAL A 184 -5.25 7.15 -3.76
N MET A 185 -6.29 7.59 -3.06
CA MET A 185 -6.19 7.98 -1.67
C MET A 185 -6.67 6.83 -0.78
N MET A 186 -5.79 6.34 0.07
CA MET A 186 -6.04 5.20 0.95
C MET A 186 -6.08 5.66 2.41
N PRO A 187 -7.25 5.60 3.06
CA PRO A 187 -7.40 6.03 4.44
C PRO A 187 -6.92 4.97 5.42
N LEU A 188 -6.17 5.41 6.43
CA LEU A 188 -5.67 4.59 7.54
C LEU A 188 -5.87 5.32 8.87
N GLN A 189 -5.69 4.56 9.96
CA GLN A 189 -5.66 5.10 11.32
C GLN A 189 -4.50 4.50 12.09
N VAL A 190 -3.75 5.35 12.81
CA VAL A 190 -2.71 4.89 13.73
C VAL A 190 -3.37 4.09 14.86
N VAL A 191 -2.98 2.83 15.00
CA VAL A 191 -3.51 1.89 15.99
C VAL A 191 -2.74 1.98 17.30
N TYR A 192 -1.40 2.15 17.20
CA TYR A 192 -0.52 2.31 18.35
C TYR A 192 0.77 3.03 17.94
N VAL A 193 1.40 3.62 18.94
CA VAL A 193 2.79 4.12 18.87
C VAL A 193 3.55 3.49 20.02
N LYS A 194 4.74 2.95 19.77
CA LYS A 194 5.62 2.36 20.78
C LYS A 194 6.99 3.01 20.70
N GLU A 195 7.50 3.39 21.85
CA GLU A 195 8.86 3.87 22.01
C GLU A 195 9.45 3.24 23.27
N ASN A 196 10.61 2.61 23.13
CA ASN A 196 11.33 2.01 24.23
C ASN A 196 12.79 2.49 24.19
N THR A 197 13.29 2.93 25.31
CA THR A 197 14.71 3.24 25.51
C THR A 197 15.19 2.48 26.73
N ARG A 198 16.09 1.53 26.57
CA ARG A 198 16.70 0.78 27.66
C ARG A 198 18.12 1.26 27.86
N ALA A 199 18.31 2.14 28.84
CA ALA A 199 19.62 2.61 29.29
C ALA A 199 20.06 1.83 30.55
N LYS A 200 20.12 0.48 30.53
CA LYS A 200 20.46 -0.30 31.72
C LYS A 200 21.86 -0.92 31.76
N THR A 201 22.62 -0.81 30.67
CA THR A 201 24.03 -1.30 30.61
C THR A 201 24.84 -0.42 29.66
N LYS A 202 26.13 -0.67 29.52
CA LYS A 202 27.05 0.06 28.61
C LYS A 202 26.66 0.01 27.13
N LYS A 203 25.58 -0.73 26.74
CA LYS A 203 25.03 -0.83 25.42
C LYS A 203 23.59 -0.30 25.45
N ALA A 204 23.32 0.79 24.74
CA ALA A 204 22.00 1.35 24.59
C ALA A 204 21.22 0.53 23.57
N ALA A 205 20.04 0.05 23.94
CA ALA A 205 19.06 -0.47 22.99
C ALA A 205 17.86 0.47 23.00
N ALA A 206 17.41 0.88 21.81
CA ALA A 206 16.29 1.79 21.67
C ALA A 206 15.41 1.36 20.48
N SER A 207 14.12 1.61 20.56
CA SER A 207 13.21 1.36 19.45
C SER A 207 12.10 2.38 19.43
N PHE A 208 11.73 2.80 18.22
CA PHE A 208 10.54 3.59 17.93
C PHE A 208 9.78 2.92 16.79
N GLY A 209 8.46 2.88 16.88
CA GLY A 209 7.62 2.37 15.82
C GLY A 209 6.15 2.66 16.05
N PHE A 210 5.38 2.60 14.98
CA PHE A 210 3.93 2.75 15.01
C PHE A 210 3.29 1.75 14.06
N GLY A 211 2.06 1.34 14.39
CA GLY A 211 1.23 0.52 13.53
C GLY A 211 0.00 1.30 13.08
N SER A 212 -0.41 1.10 11.83
CA SER A 212 -1.61 1.68 11.26
C SER A 212 -2.49 0.62 10.62
N GLY A 213 -3.79 0.74 10.82
CA GLY A 213 -4.79 -0.15 10.26
C GLY A 213 -5.58 0.54 9.15
N THR A 214 -5.99 -0.23 8.16
CA THR A 214 -6.77 0.23 7.02
C THR A 214 -8.22 0.52 7.39
N LEU A 215 -8.81 1.56 6.79
CA LEU A 215 -10.19 1.97 6.99
C LEU A 215 -11.05 1.65 5.75
N HIS A 216 -12.38 1.77 5.86
CA HIS A 216 -13.27 1.64 4.71
C HIS A 216 -12.87 2.60 3.58
N GLY A 217 -12.85 2.08 2.34
CA GLY A 217 -12.35 2.79 1.16
C GLY A 217 -10.87 2.53 0.85
N HIS A 218 -10.15 1.79 1.71
CA HIS A 218 -8.82 1.28 1.40
C HIS A 218 -8.92 0.01 0.53
N LEU A 219 -8.03 -0.14 -0.46
CA LEU A 219 -8.04 -1.30 -1.37
C LEU A 219 -7.68 -2.63 -0.70
N LEU A 220 -6.94 -2.57 0.40
CA LEU A 220 -6.57 -3.72 1.22
C LEU A 220 -7.22 -3.63 2.59
N ALA A 221 -7.35 -4.78 3.26
CA ALA A 221 -7.75 -4.91 4.66
C ALA A 221 -6.59 -5.48 5.46
N GLY A 222 -6.15 -4.77 6.51
CA GLY A 222 -5.05 -5.22 7.35
C GLY A 222 -4.35 -4.11 8.14
N GLU A 223 -3.13 -4.40 8.57
CA GLU A 223 -2.34 -3.53 9.43
C GLU A 223 -0.88 -3.53 8.99
N GLU A 224 -0.21 -2.39 9.09
CA GLU A 224 1.20 -2.22 8.76
C GLU A 224 1.93 -1.50 9.89
N ARG A 225 3.14 -1.97 10.22
CA ARG A 225 4.05 -1.36 11.17
C ARG A 225 5.30 -0.86 10.47
N PHE A 226 5.72 0.34 10.84
CA PHE A 226 7.05 0.89 10.55
C PHE A 226 7.80 1.06 11.86
N SER A 227 9.06 0.62 11.89
CA SER A 227 9.89 0.77 13.08
C SER A 227 11.36 1.00 12.75
N ILE A 228 12.04 1.69 13.67
CA ILE A 228 13.49 1.85 13.72
C ILE A 228 13.98 1.32 15.05
N GLU A 229 15.07 0.56 15.05
CA GLU A 229 15.61 -0.12 16.22
C GLU A 229 17.13 0.02 16.26
N LEU A 230 17.66 0.43 17.38
CA LEU A 230 19.07 0.31 17.74
C LEU A 230 19.22 -0.95 18.60
N ASP A 231 19.98 -1.93 18.10
CA ASP A 231 20.21 -3.16 18.81
C ASP A 231 21.44 -3.10 19.76
N GLU A 232 21.65 -4.18 20.51
CA GLU A 232 22.76 -4.30 21.47
C GLU A 232 24.15 -4.34 20.79
N ASN A 233 24.23 -4.50 19.47
CA ASN A 233 25.45 -4.49 18.66
C ASN A 233 25.71 -3.13 18.03
N ASP A 234 24.99 -2.10 18.47
CA ASP A 234 25.08 -0.73 17.94
C ASP A 234 24.62 -0.63 16.47
N GLN A 235 23.83 -1.60 15.99
CA GLN A 235 23.28 -1.62 14.64
C GLN A 235 21.89 -1.01 14.62
N VAL A 236 21.62 -0.18 13.60
CA VAL A 236 20.33 0.47 13.41
C VAL A 236 19.58 -0.18 12.28
N TRP A 237 18.39 -0.69 12.59
CA TRP A 237 17.53 -1.44 11.68
C TRP A 237 16.25 -0.68 11.38
N TYR A 238 15.90 -0.57 10.09
CA TYR A 238 14.58 -0.18 9.65
C TYR A 238 13.76 -1.43 9.33
N GLU A 239 12.52 -1.47 9.81
CA GLU A 239 11.65 -2.63 9.63
C GLU A 239 10.25 -2.22 9.19
N VAL A 240 9.73 -2.92 8.17
CA VAL A 240 8.34 -2.88 7.72
C VAL A 240 7.74 -4.26 7.94
N LEU A 241 6.62 -4.33 8.64
CA LEU A 241 5.85 -5.56 8.86
C LEU A 241 4.39 -5.27 8.57
N SER A 242 3.77 -6.07 7.70
CA SER A 242 2.33 -5.95 7.46
C SER A 242 1.67 -7.32 7.33
N PHE A 243 0.38 -7.35 7.62
CA PHE A 243 -0.52 -8.39 7.17
C PHE A 243 -1.67 -7.75 6.42
N SER A 244 -2.01 -8.27 5.26
CA SER A 244 -3.08 -7.71 4.43
C SER A 244 -3.72 -8.74 3.52
N LYS A 245 -4.98 -8.47 3.15
CA LYS A 245 -5.72 -9.19 2.10
C LYS A 245 -6.48 -8.21 1.23
N PRO A 246 -6.91 -8.58 0.02
CA PRO A 246 -7.77 -7.75 -0.81
C PRO A 246 -9.06 -7.38 -0.07
N ALA A 247 -9.43 -6.10 -0.11
CA ALA A 247 -10.70 -5.59 0.43
C ALA A 247 -11.64 -5.07 -0.65
N HIS A 248 -11.13 -4.91 -1.87
CA HIS A 248 -11.88 -4.39 -3.00
C HIS A 248 -11.70 -5.29 -4.22
N PHE A 249 -12.72 -5.35 -5.09
CA PHE A 249 -12.71 -6.20 -6.29
C PHE A 249 -11.48 -5.97 -7.18
N LEU A 250 -11.08 -4.72 -7.39
CA LEU A 250 -9.87 -4.38 -8.17
C LEU A 250 -8.59 -4.93 -7.54
N SER A 251 -8.48 -4.86 -6.21
CA SER A 251 -7.33 -5.43 -5.50
C SER A 251 -7.35 -6.96 -5.51
N PHE A 252 -8.53 -7.58 -5.57
CA PHE A 252 -8.66 -9.02 -5.71
C PHE A 252 -8.18 -9.51 -7.08
N ILE A 253 -8.65 -8.88 -8.17
CA ILE A 253 -8.20 -9.22 -9.54
C ILE A 253 -6.73 -8.92 -9.73
N GLY A 254 -6.27 -7.75 -9.26
CA GLY A 254 -4.89 -7.27 -9.40
C GLY A 254 -3.96 -7.75 -8.28
N TYR A 255 -4.31 -8.77 -7.50
CA TYR A 255 -3.58 -9.11 -6.28
C TYR A 255 -2.09 -9.45 -6.50
N PRO A 256 -1.69 -10.19 -7.55
CA PRO A 256 -0.27 -10.40 -7.85
C PRO A 256 0.50 -9.09 -8.06
N TYR A 257 -0.12 -8.12 -8.75
CA TYR A 257 0.44 -6.78 -8.93
C TYR A 257 0.55 -6.03 -7.58
N VAL A 258 -0.50 -6.09 -6.76
CA VAL A 258 -0.50 -5.47 -5.42
C VAL A 258 0.66 -6.01 -4.57
N GLN A 259 0.92 -7.31 -4.60
CA GLN A 259 2.04 -7.92 -3.87
C GLN A 259 3.41 -7.41 -4.36
N LEU A 260 3.59 -7.25 -5.66
CA LEU A 260 4.80 -6.65 -6.23
C LEU A 260 4.97 -5.20 -5.78
N ARG A 261 3.86 -4.42 -5.79
CA ARG A 261 3.87 -3.02 -5.33
C ARG A 261 4.21 -2.91 -3.84
N GLN A 262 3.73 -3.81 -3.00
CA GLN A 262 4.09 -3.84 -1.58
C GLN A 262 5.59 -4.11 -1.36
N LYS A 263 6.17 -5.06 -2.10
CA LYS A 263 7.62 -5.33 -2.07
C LYS A 263 8.43 -4.13 -2.57
N TYR A 264 8.01 -3.55 -3.70
CA TYR A 264 8.62 -2.35 -4.26
C TYR A 264 8.56 -1.18 -3.28
N PHE A 265 7.41 -0.97 -2.63
CA PHE A 265 7.26 0.05 -1.60
C PHE A 265 8.24 -0.16 -0.44
N ALA A 266 8.36 -1.37 0.10
CA ALA A 266 9.28 -1.65 1.20
C ALA A 266 10.74 -1.29 0.83
N HIS A 267 11.17 -1.61 -0.40
CA HIS A 267 12.48 -1.24 -0.92
C HIS A 267 12.65 0.28 -1.05
N GLN A 268 11.70 0.96 -1.71
CA GLN A 268 11.76 2.41 -1.92
C GLN A 268 11.67 3.19 -0.60
N SER A 269 10.85 2.72 0.33
CA SER A 269 10.71 3.25 1.68
C SER A 269 12.02 3.16 2.47
N THR A 270 12.74 2.02 2.35
CA THR A 270 14.09 1.86 2.93
C THR A 270 15.07 2.88 2.33
N ASN A 271 15.10 3.02 1.01
CA ASN A 271 15.97 3.99 0.34
C ASN A 271 15.63 5.44 0.75
N ALA A 272 14.35 5.73 0.98
CA ALA A 272 13.94 7.04 1.48
C ALA A 272 14.44 7.30 2.91
N VAL A 273 14.39 6.30 3.80
CA VAL A 273 14.96 6.41 5.16
C VAL A 273 16.48 6.58 5.10
N LEU A 274 17.19 5.80 4.29
CA LEU A 274 18.65 5.87 4.12
C LEU A 274 19.17 7.26 3.72
N LYS A 275 18.35 8.07 3.05
CA LYS A 275 18.72 9.47 2.71
C LYS A 275 18.72 10.41 3.92
N HIS A 276 18.24 9.95 5.07
CA HIS A 276 18.01 10.80 6.26
C HIS A 276 18.80 10.32 7.50
N VAL A 277 19.51 9.19 7.42
CA VAL A 277 20.29 8.62 8.51
C VAL A 277 21.79 8.83 8.34
#